data_2c4ddf255c3853f0836bec7ed0116080
#
_entry.id   2c4ddf255c3853f0836bec7ed0116080
#
_cell.length_a   1.000
_cell.length_b   1.000
_cell.length_c   1.000
_cell.angle_alpha   90.00
_cell.angle_beta   90.00
_cell.angle_gamma   90.00
#
_symmetry.space_group_name_H-M   'P 1'
#
loop_
_entity.id
_entity.type
_entity.pdbx_description
1 polymer ?
#
loop_
_entity_poly.entity_id
_entity_poly.type
_entity_poly.pdbx_seq_one_letter_code
_entity_poly.pdbx_strand_id
1 'polypeptide(L)'
;MIKLFDPFVGKKEEKILIQTLRGHLWASGAGTNAVYDFEQKFKKYVNSKECVAVNSGTAALNLALSVIDLKNKEVIVPSLTFISTVNAIKLNQGIPVFCEVEPDTGCISVENIKKKISKKTCAVLPVHFGGLSCDLKQISEICKNHKLSLIEDAAHAAGASFNGKKIGRHGDFVCFSFHPVKNLAMPTGGLISINNSDYKKLKKELYAKRWCGITDRKGISYDVKELGNNYYMNEFSAVIGLKQLEKLDGMNKKRKKIAKIYDQEINLEAKIPFENDCSYHLYWILVKNRSRFIKKMMREKIEVGVHYKPVHQMSLYKNNQVKLPVTETIGERIVSIPIHPNLTNSNIEKIIKSVNEFAE
;
A
#
# COMPACT_ATOMS: atom_id res chain seq x y z
N MET A 1 -14.14 -11.76 -20.12
CA MET A 1 -13.61 -10.42 -19.72
C MET A 1 -12.31 -10.62 -18.97
N ILE A 2 -11.25 -9.93 -19.37
CA ILE A 2 -9.97 -9.94 -18.69
C ILE A 2 -10.08 -8.94 -17.54
N LYS A 3 -9.99 -9.43 -16.30
CA LYS A 3 -10.10 -8.59 -15.09
C LYS A 3 -8.83 -7.77 -14.85
N LEU A 4 -8.97 -6.58 -14.28
CA LEU A 4 -7.83 -5.77 -13.85
C LEU A 4 -7.09 -6.41 -12.67
N PHE A 5 -7.84 -6.93 -11.72
CA PHE A 5 -7.34 -7.67 -10.56
C PHE A 5 -8.07 -9.01 -10.42
N ASP A 6 -7.32 -10.05 -10.09
CA ASP A 6 -7.87 -11.39 -9.87
C ASP A 6 -7.04 -12.11 -8.79
N PRO A 7 -7.58 -12.29 -7.56
CA PRO A 7 -6.85 -12.95 -6.49
C PRO A 7 -6.56 -14.41 -6.82
N PHE A 8 -5.33 -14.84 -6.58
CA PHE A 8 -4.91 -16.21 -6.80
C PHE A 8 -5.23 -17.07 -5.58
N VAL A 9 -6.36 -17.78 -5.64
CA VAL A 9 -6.86 -18.68 -4.57
C VAL A 9 -6.92 -20.13 -5.06
N GLY A 10 -6.91 -21.08 -4.13
CA GLY A 10 -6.98 -22.50 -4.43
C GLY A 10 -7.38 -23.36 -3.22
N LYS A 11 -7.30 -24.66 -3.40
CA LYS A 11 -7.73 -25.68 -2.41
C LYS A 11 -7.12 -25.51 -1.00
N LYS A 12 -5.94 -24.90 -0.89
CA LYS A 12 -5.30 -24.66 0.42
C LYS A 12 -6.05 -23.59 1.21
N GLU A 13 -6.50 -22.53 0.56
CA GLU A 13 -7.32 -21.49 1.17
C GLU A 13 -8.72 -22.02 1.52
N GLU A 14 -9.35 -22.78 0.63
CA GLU A 14 -10.66 -23.41 0.89
C GLU A 14 -10.60 -24.32 2.13
N LYS A 15 -9.60 -25.22 2.19
CA LYS A 15 -9.44 -26.15 3.32
C LYS A 15 -9.27 -25.42 4.64
N ILE A 16 -8.40 -24.40 4.71
CA ILE A 16 -8.13 -23.70 5.97
C ILE A 16 -9.33 -22.87 6.42
N LEU A 17 -10.10 -22.30 5.49
CA LEU A 17 -11.35 -21.58 5.80
C LEU A 17 -12.39 -22.49 6.45
N ILE A 18 -12.59 -23.70 5.91
CA ILE A 18 -13.53 -24.68 6.49
C ILE A 18 -13.07 -25.09 7.89
N GLN A 19 -11.76 -25.30 8.10
CA GLN A 19 -11.22 -25.61 9.42
C GLN A 19 -11.44 -24.47 10.42
N THR A 20 -11.20 -23.22 10.01
CA THR A 20 -11.42 -22.04 10.86
C THR A 20 -12.90 -21.87 11.21
N LEU A 21 -13.79 -22.07 10.22
CA LEU A 21 -15.24 -22.02 10.46
C LEU A 21 -15.69 -23.02 11.52
N ARG A 22 -15.23 -24.27 11.41
CA ARG A 22 -15.55 -25.36 12.35
C ARG A 22 -14.88 -25.20 13.72
N GLY A 23 -13.79 -24.45 13.79
CA GLY A 23 -13.05 -24.20 15.03
C GLY A 23 -13.70 -23.20 15.97
N HIS A 24 -14.74 -22.48 15.54
CA HIS A 24 -15.51 -21.47 16.29
C HIS A 24 -14.70 -20.29 16.87
N LEU A 25 -13.39 -20.19 16.59
CA LEU A 25 -12.53 -19.05 16.97
C LEU A 25 -12.39 -18.12 15.76
N TRP A 26 -13.29 -17.15 15.64
CA TRP A 26 -13.40 -16.35 14.42
C TRP A 26 -12.72 -14.98 14.52
N ALA A 27 -12.62 -14.45 15.72
CA ALA A 27 -11.94 -13.18 15.96
C ALA A 27 -11.47 -13.04 17.41
N SER A 28 -10.37 -12.32 17.61
CA SER A 28 -9.89 -11.88 18.91
C SER A 28 -9.22 -10.52 18.79
N GLY A 29 -9.71 -9.54 19.56
CA GLY A 29 -9.08 -8.22 19.64
C GLY A 29 -7.64 -8.27 20.19
N ALA A 30 -7.32 -9.31 21.00
CA ALA A 30 -5.99 -9.55 21.53
C ALA A 30 -4.96 -9.96 20.46
N GLY A 31 -5.41 -10.37 19.24
CA GLY A 31 -4.52 -10.82 18.18
C GLY A 31 -3.76 -12.10 18.53
N THR A 32 -4.51 -13.11 18.93
CA THR A 32 -4.03 -14.46 19.21
C THR A 32 -4.14 -15.37 17.99
N ASN A 33 -3.74 -16.63 18.11
CA ASN A 33 -3.91 -17.68 17.10
C ASN A 33 -3.34 -17.30 15.71
N ALA A 34 -4.13 -17.46 14.65
CA ALA A 34 -3.65 -17.22 13.29
C ALA A 34 -3.25 -15.75 13.03
N VAL A 35 -3.86 -14.79 13.73
CA VAL A 35 -3.46 -13.38 13.65
C VAL A 35 -2.03 -13.23 14.18
N TYR A 36 -1.71 -13.79 15.34
CA TYR A 36 -0.36 -13.78 15.89
C TYR A 36 0.64 -14.49 14.97
N ASP A 37 0.28 -15.67 14.45
CA ASP A 37 1.14 -16.43 13.53
C ASP A 37 1.42 -15.63 12.26
N PHE A 38 0.42 -14.93 11.73
CA PHE A 38 0.59 -14.07 10.57
C PHE A 38 1.55 -12.90 10.86
N GLU A 39 1.39 -12.24 12.01
CA GLU A 39 2.31 -11.18 12.46
C GLU A 39 3.75 -11.69 12.54
N GLN A 40 3.99 -12.85 13.16
CA GLN A 40 5.34 -13.42 13.31
C GLN A 40 5.95 -13.84 11.96
N LYS A 41 5.15 -14.48 11.09
CA LYS A 41 5.64 -14.89 9.76
C LYS A 41 5.90 -13.69 8.86
N PHE A 42 5.04 -12.67 8.87
CA PHE A 42 5.26 -11.46 8.09
C PHE A 42 6.44 -10.66 8.61
N LYS A 43 6.59 -10.51 9.94
CA LYS A 43 7.77 -9.94 10.59
C LYS A 43 9.07 -10.59 10.10
N LYS A 44 9.10 -11.94 10.09
CA LYS A 44 10.26 -12.69 9.57
C LYS A 44 10.48 -12.44 8.09
N TYR A 45 9.41 -12.40 7.29
CA TYR A 45 9.45 -12.21 5.84
C TYR A 45 10.05 -10.86 5.45
N VAL A 46 9.68 -9.77 6.12
CA VAL A 46 10.21 -8.42 5.85
C VAL A 46 11.43 -8.08 6.70
N ASN A 47 11.78 -8.91 7.70
CA ASN A 47 12.87 -8.72 8.65
C ASN A 47 12.73 -7.38 9.42
N SER A 48 11.53 -7.10 9.94
CA SER A 48 11.25 -5.94 10.82
C SER A 48 11.44 -6.29 12.29
N LYS A 49 11.44 -5.27 13.17
CA LYS A 49 11.53 -5.48 14.62
C LYS A 49 10.24 -6.04 15.19
N GLU A 50 9.08 -5.52 14.77
CA GLU A 50 7.75 -6.01 15.15
C GLU A 50 6.72 -5.79 14.04
N CYS A 51 5.59 -6.51 14.16
CA CYS A 51 4.43 -6.34 13.30
C CYS A 51 3.13 -6.28 14.11
N VAL A 52 2.15 -5.50 13.63
CA VAL A 52 0.80 -5.40 14.20
C VAL A 52 -0.21 -5.54 13.06
N ALA A 53 -0.96 -6.65 13.06
CA ALA A 53 -2.01 -6.89 12.07
C ALA A 53 -3.28 -6.11 12.41
N VAL A 54 -3.90 -5.57 11.37
CA VAL A 54 -5.13 -4.77 11.44
C VAL A 54 -6.11 -5.18 10.32
N ASN A 55 -7.33 -4.69 10.37
CA ASN A 55 -8.39 -5.08 9.44
C ASN A 55 -8.29 -4.43 8.04
N SER A 56 -7.44 -3.44 7.83
CA SER A 56 -7.27 -2.80 6.51
C SER A 56 -5.98 -1.96 6.44
N GLY A 57 -5.52 -1.65 5.22
CA GLY A 57 -4.41 -0.70 5.04
C GLY A 57 -4.75 0.71 5.54
N THR A 58 -6.01 1.13 5.42
CA THR A 58 -6.50 2.40 5.98
C THR A 58 -6.35 2.44 7.51
N ALA A 59 -6.71 1.33 8.19
CA ALA A 59 -6.51 1.18 9.62
C ALA A 59 -5.02 1.18 9.99
N ALA A 60 -4.16 0.55 9.17
CA ALA A 60 -2.72 0.55 9.38
C ALA A 60 -2.14 1.97 9.36
N LEU A 61 -2.47 2.77 8.33
CA LEU A 61 -2.03 4.17 8.21
C LEU A 61 -2.55 5.03 9.37
N ASN A 62 -3.86 4.95 9.65
CA ASN A 62 -4.46 5.73 10.73
C ASN A 62 -3.83 5.37 12.09
N LEU A 63 -3.66 4.10 12.36
CA LEU A 63 -3.10 3.64 13.63
C LEU A 63 -1.60 3.99 13.76
N ALA A 64 -0.79 3.83 12.71
CA ALA A 64 0.62 4.22 12.73
C ALA A 64 0.80 5.72 12.98
N LEU A 65 -0.06 6.56 12.39
CA LEU A 65 -0.03 8.01 12.60
C LEU A 65 -0.56 8.42 13.99
N SER A 66 -1.43 7.63 14.62
CA SER A 66 -2.01 7.94 15.94
C SER A 66 -1.02 7.87 17.11
N VAL A 67 0.17 7.30 16.90
CA VAL A 67 1.24 7.23 17.90
C VAL A 67 2.32 8.29 17.68
N ILE A 68 2.07 9.20 16.74
CA ILE A 68 2.92 10.35 16.44
C ILE A 68 2.13 11.62 16.82
N ASP A 69 2.76 12.57 17.48
CA ASP A 69 2.13 13.85 17.76
C ASP A 69 2.02 14.68 16.48
N LEU A 70 0.84 14.61 15.83
CA LEU A 70 0.54 15.31 14.58
C LEU A 70 -0.30 16.57 14.74
N LYS A 71 -0.77 16.89 15.96
CA LYS A 71 -1.67 18.02 16.17
C LYS A 71 -1.05 19.34 15.67
N ASN A 72 -1.67 19.93 14.65
CA ASN A 72 -1.21 21.14 13.95
C ASN A 72 0.19 21.05 13.32
N LYS A 73 0.71 19.83 13.12
CA LYS A 73 2.00 19.58 12.45
C LYS A 73 1.79 19.11 11.02
N GLU A 74 2.79 19.31 10.21
CA GLU A 74 2.77 19.01 8.77
C GLU A 74 3.34 17.62 8.50
N VAL A 75 2.67 16.90 7.59
CA VAL A 75 3.13 15.62 7.04
C VAL A 75 3.26 15.77 5.52
N ILE A 76 4.48 15.63 5.00
CA ILE A 76 4.73 15.66 3.55
C ILE A 76 4.28 14.35 2.93
N VAL A 77 3.42 14.44 1.91
CA VAL A 77 2.76 13.28 1.28
C VAL A 77 2.58 13.51 -0.21
N PRO A 78 2.76 12.50 -1.11
CA PRO A 78 2.48 12.69 -2.53
C PRO A 78 0.98 12.86 -2.76
N SER A 79 0.63 13.70 -3.73
CA SER A 79 -0.79 13.87 -4.09
C SER A 79 -1.31 12.75 -5.01
N LEU A 80 -0.44 12.02 -5.70
CA LEU A 80 -0.79 10.84 -6.48
C LEU A 80 -0.83 9.60 -5.57
N THR A 81 -1.94 9.43 -4.86
CA THR A 81 -2.15 8.31 -3.93
C THR A 81 -3.62 7.98 -3.76
N PHE A 82 -3.91 6.83 -3.14
CA PHE A 82 -5.27 6.54 -2.67
C PHE A 82 -5.62 7.45 -1.49
N ILE A 83 -6.88 7.88 -1.43
CA ILE A 83 -7.36 8.89 -0.50
C ILE A 83 -7.10 8.55 0.98
N SER A 84 -7.06 7.26 1.36
CA SER A 84 -6.83 6.86 2.76
C SER A 84 -5.48 7.33 3.32
N THR A 85 -4.45 7.48 2.47
CA THR A 85 -3.14 7.99 2.87
C THR A 85 -3.25 9.41 3.45
N VAL A 86 -4.02 10.27 2.79
CA VAL A 86 -4.23 11.67 3.22
C VAL A 86 -5.28 11.78 4.33
N ASN A 87 -6.35 10.98 4.24
CA ASN A 87 -7.36 10.94 5.30
C ASN A 87 -6.76 10.55 6.66
N ALA A 88 -5.82 9.61 6.69
CA ALA A 88 -5.16 9.18 7.92
C ALA A 88 -4.41 10.35 8.61
N ILE A 89 -3.78 11.24 7.84
CA ILE A 89 -3.15 12.46 8.37
C ILE A 89 -4.20 13.37 9.01
N LYS A 90 -5.29 13.63 8.30
CA LYS A 90 -6.37 14.53 8.78
C LYS A 90 -7.10 13.98 10.01
N LEU A 91 -7.38 12.68 10.04
CA LEU A 91 -8.02 12.02 11.19
C LEU A 91 -7.16 12.09 12.45
N ASN A 92 -5.84 12.17 12.31
CA ASN A 92 -4.89 12.38 13.40
C ASN A 92 -4.53 13.86 13.62
N GLN A 93 -5.37 14.79 13.14
CA GLN A 93 -5.23 16.25 13.32
C GLN A 93 -3.98 16.85 12.66
N GLY A 94 -3.32 16.11 11.77
CA GLY A 94 -2.18 16.57 10.99
C GLY A 94 -2.60 17.42 9.78
N ILE A 95 -1.64 18.15 9.24
CA ILE A 95 -1.78 18.99 8.05
C ILE A 95 -1.05 18.30 6.90
N PRO A 96 -1.76 17.77 5.87
CA PRO A 96 -1.10 17.20 4.70
C PRO A 96 -0.46 18.30 3.86
N VAL A 97 0.84 18.18 3.59
CA VAL A 97 1.60 19.03 2.68
C VAL A 97 1.84 18.24 1.41
N PHE A 98 1.11 18.58 0.36
CA PHE A 98 1.16 17.86 -0.90
C PHE A 98 2.48 18.09 -1.64
N CYS A 99 3.08 17.02 -2.10
CA CYS A 99 4.35 16.95 -2.79
C CYS A 99 4.15 16.43 -4.21
N GLU A 100 5.01 16.89 -5.14
CA GLU A 100 5.12 16.34 -6.49
C GLU A 100 5.58 14.89 -6.48
N VAL A 101 5.32 14.21 -7.57
CA VAL A 101 5.90 12.90 -7.84
C VAL A 101 6.94 12.99 -8.97
N GLU A 102 7.80 12.00 -9.04
CA GLU A 102 8.72 11.82 -10.16
C GLU A 102 7.94 11.34 -11.40
N PRO A 103 8.18 11.92 -12.57
CA PRO A 103 7.41 11.65 -13.79
C PRO A 103 7.50 10.18 -14.22
N ASP A 104 8.65 9.56 -14.03
CA ASP A 104 8.91 8.21 -14.54
C ASP A 104 8.41 7.10 -13.60
N THR A 105 8.30 7.39 -12.30
CA THR A 105 7.98 6.37 -11.29
C THR A 105 6.63 6.57 -10.63
N GLY A 106 6.10 7.80 -10.62
CA GLY A 106 4.93 8.17 -9.83
C GLY A 106 5.17 8.16 -8.31
N CYS A 107 6.40 7.89 -7.86
CA CYS A 107 6.81 7.97 -6.47
C CYS A 107 7.07 9.43 -6.07
N ILE A 108 7.01 9.73 -4.77
CA ILE A 108 7.24 11.09 -4.25
C ILE A 108 8.60 11.64 -4.66
N SER A 109 8.66 12.91 -5.10
CA SER A 109 9.90 13.57 -5.52
C SER A 109 10.74 14.00 -4.32
N VAL A 110 11.97 13.49 -4.25
CA VAL A 110 12.94 13.81 -3.20
C VAL A 110 13.28 15.31 -3.18
N GLU A 111 13.47 15.90 -4.35
CA GLU A 111 13.76 17.34 -4.46
C GLU A 111 12.58 18.20 -4.01
N ASN A 112 11.36 17.73 -4.26
CA ASN A 112 10.18 18.44 -3.79
C ASN A 112 9.97 18.28 -2.28
N ILE A 113 10.32 17.13 -1.68
CA ILE A 113 10.36 16.95 -0.21
C ILE A 113 11.25 18.03 0.42
N LYS A 114 12.50 18.19 -0.05
CA LYS A 114 13.45 19.19 0.48
C LYS A 114 12.87 20.62 0.47
N LYS A 115 12.17 20.98 -0.61
CA LYS A 115 11.52 22.30 -0.76
C LYS A 115 10.32 22.52 0.14
N LYS A 116 9.66 21.44 0.60
CA LYS A 116 8.43 21.49 1.40
C LYS A 116 8.66 21.39 2.91
N ILE A 117 9.88 21.08 3.37
CA ILE A 117 10.20 21.02 4.79
C ILE A 117 10.07 22.40 5.42
N SER A 118 9.33 22.49 6.50
CA SER A 118 9.15 23.67 7.33
C SER A 118 9.45 23.37 8.82
N LYS A 119 9.41 24.39 9.68
CA LYS A 119 9.51 24.20 11.13
C LYS A 119 8.34 23.41 11.74
N LYS A 120 7.23 23.26 11.01
CA LYS A 120 6.06 22.48 11.42
C LYS A 120 6.08 21.05 10.92
N THR A 121 6.97 20.72 9.97
CA THR A 121 7.07 19.37 9.42
C THR A 121 7.54 18.40 10.49
N CYS A 122 6.82 17.30 10.69
CA CYS A 122 7.16 16.26 11.65
C CYS A 122 7.31 14.87 11.03
N ALA A 123 6.81 14.67 9.80
CA ALA A 123 6.89 13.38 9.15
C ALA A 123 6.91 13.50 7.61
N VAL A 124 7.45 12.47 6.97
CA VAL A 124 7.31 12.21 5.53
C VAL A 124 6.57 10.88 5.36
N LEU A 125 5.55 10.87 4.50
CA LEU A 125 4.74 9.69 4.21
C LEU A 125 4.82 9.38 2.69
N PRO A 126 5.92 8.72 2.22
CA PRO A 126 6.04 8.26 0.84
C PRO A 126 5.08 7.11 0.55
N VAL A 127 4.68 6.98 -0.71
CA VAL A 127 3.86 5.88 -1.23
C VAL A 127 4.65 5.10 -2.27
N HIS A 128 4.81 3.81 -2.08
CA HIS A 128 5.47 2.90 -3.02
C HIS A 128 4.55 2.61 -4.21
N PHE A 129 4.46 3.59 -5.11
CA PHE A 129 3.44 3.62 -6.14
C PHE A 129 3.56 2.46 -7.13
N GLY A 130 2.44 1.78 -7.41
CA GLY A 130 2.41 0.62 -8.31
C GLY A 130 3.19 -0.62 -7.81
N GLY A 131 3.84 -0.53 -6.65
CA GLY A 131 4.73 -1.55 -6.11
C GLY A 131 6.21 -1.27 -6.38
N LEU A 132 6.52 -0.10 -6.95
CA LEU A 132 7.87 0.42 -7.11
C LEU A 132 8.30 1.13 -5.81
N SER A 133 9.53 0.89 -5.37
CA SER A 133 10.06 1.54 -4.18
C SER A 133 10.36 3.02 -4.44
N CYS A 134 10.01 3.88 -3.48
CA CYS A 134 10.58 5.23 -3.42
C CYS A 134 12.10 5.17 -3.18
N ASP A 135 12.82 6.25 -3.44
CA ASP A 135 14.24 6.36 -3.05
C ASP A 135 14.37 6.49 -1.52
N LEU A 136 14.28 5.33 -0.85
CA LEU A 136 14.33 5.26 0.60
C LEU A 136 15.68 5.67 1.19
N LYS A 137 16.77 5.61 0.38
CA LYS A 137 18.09 6.06 0.83
C LYS A 137 18.06 7.57 1.08
N GLN A 138 17.70 8.34 0.06
CA GLN A 138 17.66 9.80 0.18
C GLN A 138 16.56 10.27 1.15
N ILE A 139 15.36 9.66 1.10
CA ILE A 139 14.26 10.03 2.00
C ILE A 139 14.62 9.77 3.47
N SER A 140 15.22 8.61 3.79
CA SER A 140 15.66 8.29 5.16
C SER A 140 16.75 9.25 5.66
N GLU A 141 17.67 9.65 4.77
CA GLU A 141 18.70 10.62 5.11
C GLU A 141 18.11 12.01 5.43
N ILE A 142 17.16 12.46 4.62
CA ILE A 142 16.40 13.70 4.86
C ILE A 142 15.67 13.62 6.22
N CYS A 143 14.93 12.54 6.46
CA CYS A 143 14.19 12.36 7.71
C CYS A 143 15.12 12.39 8.92
N LYS A 144 16.27 11.71 8.85
CA LYS A 144 17.28 11.71 9.91
C LYS A 144 17.85 13.12 10.19
N ASN A 145 18.24 13.85 9.14
CA ASN A 145 18.84 15.17 9.25
C ASN A 145 17.87 16.20 9.86
N HIS A 146 16.57 16.07 9.59
CA HIS A 146 15.53 16.97 10.05
C HIS A 146 14.74 16.43 11.25
N LYS A 147 15.11 15.26 11.80
CA LYS A 147 14.42 14.57 12.91
C LYS A 147 12.93 14.33 12.63
N LEU A 148 12.61 13.95 11.39
CA LEU A 148 11.26 13.63 10.93
C LEU A 148 11.00 12.13 11.06
N SER A 149 9.76 11.76 11.39
CA SER A 149 9.32 10.36 11.30
C SER A 149 9.14 9.94 9.83
N LEU A 150 9.56 8.72 9.49
CA LEU A 150 9.33 8.11 8.18
C LEU A 150 8.25 7.05 8.28
N ILE A 151 7.09 7.32 7.68
CA ILE A 151 5.98 6.38 7.60
C ILE A 151 5.78 5.99 6.13
N GLU A 152 5.94 4.73 5.78
CA GLU A 152 5.80 4.25 4.40
C GLU A 152 4.38 3.71 4.15
N ASP A 153 3.70 4.22 3.12
CA ASP A 153 2.53 3.56 2.56
C ASP A 153 2.98 2.49 1.56
N ALA A 154 3.01 1.26 2.03
CA ALA A 154 3.42 0.08 1.28
C ALA A 154 2.20 -0.74 0.79
N ALA A 155 1.01 -0.11 0.67
CA ALA A 155 -0.21 -0.79 0.24
C ALA A 155 -0.10 -1.46 -1.14
N HIS A 156 0.88 -1.06 -1.97
CA HIS A 156 1.18 -1.66 -3.27
C HIS A 156 2.46 -2.53 -3.26
N ALA A 157 3.21 -2.57 -2.15
CA ALA A 157 4.59 -3.03 -2.15
C ALA A 157 4.84 -4.34 -1.39
N ALA A 158 3.79 -5.15 -1.13
CA ALA A 158 3.99 -6.46 -0.51
C ALA A 158 4.91 -7.35 -1.37
N GLY A 159 6.09 -7.67 -0.84
CA GLY A 159 7.12 -8.45 -1.52
C GLY A 159 8.06 -7.66 -2.44
N ALA A 160 7.89 -6.33 -2.57
CA ALA A 160 8.89 -5.47 -3.19
C ALA A 160 10.16 -5.38 -2.33
N SER A 161 11.24 -4.86 -2.92
CA SER A 161 12.51 -4.65 -2.24
C SER A 161 13.08 -3.27 -2.57
N PHE A 162 14.03 -2.82 -1.75
CA PHE A 162 14.88 -1.68 -2.03
C PHE A 162 16.31 -2.05 -1.62
N ASN A 163 17.26 -1.95 -2.57
CA ASN A 163 18.65 -2.36 -2.34
C ASN A 163 18.77 -3.76 -1.71
N GLY A 164 18.04 -4.73 -2.26
CA GLY A 164 18.04 -6.13 -1.82
C GLY A 164 17.35 -6.41 -0.48
N LYS A 165 16.72 -5.41 0.15
CA LYS A 165 15.99 -5.57 1.42
C LYS A 165 14.51 -5.40 1.17
N LYS A 166 13.68 -6.33 1.69
CA LYS A 166 12.21 -6.24 1.55
C LYS A 166 11.67 -4.92 2.09
N ILE A 167 10.71 -4.33 1.37
CA ILE A 167 9.88 -3.24 1.90
C ILE A 167 9.16 -3.77 3.14
N GLY A 168 9.17 -2.98 4.21
CA GLY A 168 8.72 -3.36 5.56
C GLY A 168 9.81 -3.21 6.61
N ARG A 169 11.06 -2.95 6.19
CA ARG A 169 12.24 -2.88 7.08
C ARG A 169 12.85 -1.47 7.22
N HIS A 170 12.38 -0.48 6.49
CA HIS A 170 13.12 0.78 6.32
C HIS A 170 12.62 1.90 7.24
N GLY A 171 11.41 2.42 7.03
CA GLY A 171 10.87 3.52 7.84
C GLY A 171 10.50 3.11 9.28
N ASP A 172 10.22 4.09 10.13
CA ASP A 172 9.74 3.86 11.51
C ASP A 172 8.52 2.95 11.53
N PHE A 173 7.58 3.22 10.61
CA PHE A 173 6.39 2.42 10.36
C PHE A 173 6.23 2.18 8.85
N VAL A 174 5.89 0.94 8.48
CA VAL A 174 5.58 0.57 7.10
C VAL A 174 4.19 -0.07 7.07
N CYS A 175 3.25 0.56 6.37
CA CYS A 175 1.83 0.21 6.39
C CYS A 175 1.44 -0.57 5.13
N PHE A 176 0.98 -1.79 5.31
CA PHE A 176 0.54 -2.68 4.23
C PHE A 176 -0.97 -2.79 4.14
N SER A 177 -1.46 -3.01 2.94
CA SER A 177 -2.84 -3.39 2.65
C SER A 177 -2.89 -4.79 2.05
N PHE A 178 -3.86 -5.58 2.52
CA PHE A 178 -4.14 -6.92 2.00
C PHE A 178 -5.56 -7.02 1.45
N HIS A 179 -6.13 -5.90 1.00
CA HIS A 179 -7.42 -5.88 0.28
C HIS A 179 -7.40 -6.93 -0.85
N PRO A 180 -8.54 -7.53 -1.25
CA PRO A 180 -8.59 -8.59 -2.26
C PRO A 180 -7.87 -8.29 -3.58
N VAL A 181 -7.73 -7.03 -3.97
CA VAL A 181 -7.00 -6.64 -5.20
C VAL A 181 -5.47 -6.65 -5.03
N LYS A 182 -4.95 -6.74 -3.80
CA LYS A 182 -3.50 -6.61 -3.52
C LYS A 182 -2.72 -7.89 -3.84
N ASN A 183 -1.39 -7.77 -3.92
CA ASN A 183 -0.50 -8.87 -4.26
C ASN A 183 -0.56 -10.03 -3.25
N LEU A 184 -0.74 -9.72 -1.97
CA LEU A 184 -1.17 -10.63 -0.93
C LEU A 184 -2.62 -10.30 -0.63
N ALA A 185 -3.54 -11.17 -1.06
CA ALA A 185 -4.99 -10.91 -1.00
C ALA A 185 -5.64 -11.59 0.20
N MET A 186 -6.43 -10.83 0.96
CA MET A 186 -7.31 -11.32 2.03
C MET A 186 -8.73 -10.78 1.79
N PRO A 187 -9.77 -11.34 2.42
CA PRO A 187 -11.12 -10.73 2.42
C PRO A 187 -11.09 -9.29 2.91
N THR A 188 -10.31 -9.02 3.95
CA THR A 188 -9.93 -7.70 4.46
C THR A 188 -8.64 -7.86 5.26
N GLY A 189 -7.77 -6.86 5.28
CA GLY A 189 -6.53 -6.95 6.04
C GLY A 189 -5.57 -5.80 5.79
N GLY A 190 -4.72 -5.59 6.77
CA GLY A 190 -3.58 -4.69 6.74
C GLY A 190 -2.57 -5.07 7.82
N LEU A 191 -1.43 -4.41 7.82
CA LEU A 191 -0.39 -4.66 8.81
C LEU A 191 0.52 -3.44 8.91
N ILE A 192 0.97 -3.16 10.13
CA ILE A 192 2.01 -2.19 10.42
C ILE A 192 3.28 -2.95 10.77
N SER A 193 4.34 -2.72 10.01
CA SER A 193 5.69 -3.13 10.35
C SER A 193 6.37 -2.00 11.11
N ILE A 194 7.03 -2.32 12.23
CA ILE A 194 7.62 -1.35 13.15
C ILE A 194 9.13 -1.56 13.16
N ASN A 195 9.89 -0.49 12.90
CA ASN A 195 11.36 -0.52 12.93
C ASN A 195 11.96 0.57 13.85
N ASN A 196 11.14 1.44 14.40
CA ASN A 196 11.54 2.49 15.35
C ASN A 196 12.33 1.91 16.55
N SER A 197 13.18 2.71 17.18
CA SER A 197 13.96 2.29 18.37
C SER A 197 13.07 1.80 19.50
N ASP A 198 11.95 2.48 19.73
CA ASP A 198 11.02 2.24 20.84
C ASP A 198 9.94 1.18 20.50
N TYR A 199 10.23 0.31 19.54
CA TYR A 199 9.28 -0.65 18.96
C TYR A 199 8.48 -1.47 19.99
N LYS A 200 9.06 -1.81 21.16
CA LYS A 200 8.37 -2.57 22.21
C LYS A 200 7.23 -1.77 22.86
N LYS A 201 7.49 -0.47 23.15
CA LYS A 201 6.49 0.46 23.68
C LYS A 201 5.41 0.72 22.63
N LEU A 202 5.81 1.06 21.41
CA LEU A 202 4.93 1.36 20.30
C LEU A 202 4.03 0.16 19.94
N LYS A 203 4.56 -1.07 19.98
CA LYS A 203 3.73 -2.26 19.78
C LYS A 203 2.61 -2.36 20.80
N LYS A 204 2.91 -2.16 22.11
CA LYS A 204 1.88 -2.20 23.16
C LYS A 204 0.80 -1.15 22.95
N GLU A 205 1.19 0.06 22.60
CA GLU A 205 0.28 1.17 22.32
C GLU A 205 -0.60 0.88 21.10
N LEU A 206 -0.02 0.42 19.99
CA LEU A 206 -0.75 0.02 18.79
C LEU A 206 -1.71 -1.14 19.04
N TYR A 207 -1.33 -2.11 19.90
CA TYR A 207 -2.23 -3.20 20.30
C TYR A 207 -3.44 -2.70 21.09
N ALA A 208 -3.24 -1.77 22.03
CA ALA A 208 -4.33 -1.16 22.76
C ALA A 208 -5.25 -0.37 21.81
N LYS A 209 -4.68 0.55 21.02
CA LYS A 209 -5.42 1.42 20.09
C LYS A 209 -6.16 0.65 18.99
N ARG A 210 -5.62 -0.50 18.51
CA ARG A 210 -6.33 -1.31 17.50
C ARG A 210 -7.58 -2.00 18.07
N TRP A 211 -7.67 -2.11 19.40
CA TRP A 211 -8.81 -2.73 20.10
C TRP A 211 -9.36 -1.79 21.17
N CYS A 212 -10.00 -0.72 20.74
CA CYS A 212 -10.76 0.24 21.56
C CYS A 212 -9.98 0.88 22.73
N GLY A 213 -8.66 0.88 22.72
CA GLY A 213 -7.81 1.40 23.81
C GLY A 213 -7.69 0.45 25.02
N ILE A 214 -8.13 -0.80 24.86
CA ILE A 214 -8.13 -1.79 25.96
C ILE A 214 -6.69 -2.16 26.35
N THR A 215 -6.39 -1.98 27.62
CA THR A 215 -5.12 -2.32 28.26
C THR A 215 -5.32 -3.19 29.50
N ASP A 216 -4.23 -3.72 30.04
CA ASP A 216 -4.15 -4.39 31.33
C ASP A 216 -5.23 -5.49 31.55
N ARG A 217 -5.61 -6.17 30.47
CA ARG A 217 -6.64 -7.20 30.53
C ARG A 217 -6.20 -8.41 31.35
N LYS A 218 -6.97 -8.71 32.41
CA LYS A 218 -6.81 -9.90 33.27
C LYS A 218 -8.17 -10.58 33.42
N GLY A 219 -8.36 -11.71 32.73
CA GLY A 219 -9.65 -12.40 32.69
C GLY A 219 -10.77 -11.52 32.13
N ILE A 220 -11.75 -11.19 32.94
CA ILE A 220 -12.90 -10.32 32.59
C ILE A 220 -12.63 -8.83 32.85
N SER A 221 -11.57 -8.50 33.59
CA SER A 221 -11.22 -7.12 33.95
C SER A 221 -10.28 -6.53 32.90
N TYR A 222 -10.45 -5.26 32.60
CA TYR A 222 -9.58 -4.47 31.72
C TYR A 222 -9.67 -2.99 32.05
N ASP A 223 -8.72 -2.21 31.55
CA ASP A 223 -8.70 -0.76 31.66
C ASP A 223 -8.61 -0.13 30.26
N VAL A 224 -9.00 1.14 30.14
CA VAL A 224 -8.90 1.95 28.90
C VAL A 224 -8.19 3.24 29.27
N LYS A 225 -6.94 3.39 28.81
CA LYS A 225 -6.07 4.54 29.12
C LYS A 225 -5.94 5.55 27.99
N GLU A 226 -6.39 5.16 26.78
CA GLU A 226 -6.30 6.00 25.59
C GLU A 226 -7.41 5.64 24.59
N LEU A 227 -7.67 6.56 23.65
CA LEU A 227 -8.64 6.30 22.61
C LEU A 227 -8.14 5.27 21.62
N GLY A 228 -8.99 4.34 21.24
CA GLY A 228 -8.73 3.32 20.24
C GLY A 228 -9.94 3.07 19.35
N ASN A 229 -9.74 2.25 18.34
CA ASN A 229 -10.75 1.86 17.37
C ASN A 229 -10.86 0.33 17.27
N ASN A 230 -11.92 -0.15 16.60
CA ASN A 230 -12.06 -1.56 16.27
C ASN A 230 -11.35 -1.86 14.94
N TYR A 231 -10.02 -2.03 14.99
CA TYR A 231 -9.15 -2.26 13.83
C TYR A 231 -8.50 -3.65 13.81
N TYR A 232 -8.82 -4.54 14.73
CA TYR A 232 -8.21 -5.87 14.77
C TYR A 232 -8.59 -6.73 13.55
N MET A 233 -7.65 -7.57 13.13
CA MET A 233 -7.85 -8.55 12.06
C MET A 233 -8.65 -9.75 12.61
N ASN A 234 -9.54 -10.33 11.80
CA ASN A 234 -10.23 -11.58 12.13
C ASN A 234 -9.42 -12.81 11.69
N GLU A 235 -9.77 -13.97 12.24
CA GLU A 235 -9.05 -15.24 11.98
C GLU A 235 -9.19 -15.71 10.52
N PHE A 236 -10.34 -15.48 9.86
CA PHE A 236 -10.54 -15.86 8.46
C PHE A 236 -9.57 -15.13 7.53
N SER A 237 -9.37 -13.84 7.76
CA SER A 237 -8.37 -13.05 7.03
C SER A 237 -6.95 -13.53 7.32
N ALA A 238 -6.64 -13.81 8.58
CA ALA A 238 -5.30 -14.22 8.99
C ALA A 238 -4.91 -15.58 8.39
N VAL A 239 -5.80 -16.59 8.41
CA VAL A 239 -5.49 -17.92 7.83
C VAL A 239 -5.32 -17.86 6.32
N ILE A 240 -6.11 -17.04 5.61
CA ILE A 240 -5.91 -16.78 4.19
C ILE A 240 -4.57 -16.08 3.99
N GLY A 241 -4.27 -15.04 4.78
CA GLY A 241 -3.02 -14.31 4.71
C GLY A 241 -1.79 -15.18 4.89
N LEU A 242 -1.82 -16.15 5.79
CA LEU A 242 -0.76 -17.14 5.97
C LEU A 242 -0.53 -17.95 4.68
N LYS A 243 -1.60 -18.39 4.00
CA LYS A 243 -1.50 -19.14 2.74
C LYS A 243 -1.07 -18.26 1.57
N GLN A 244 -1.53 -17.02 1.52
CA GLN A 244 -1.11 -16.06 0.52
C GLN A 244 0.37 -15.66 0.68
N LEU A 245 0.86 -15.52 1.92
CA LEU A 245 2.27 -15.21 2.21
C LEU A 245 3.20 -16.32 1.72
N GLU A 246 2.81 -17.61 1.90
CA GLU A 246 3.56 -18.77 1.38
C GLU A 246 3.77 -18.71 -0.15
N LYS A 247 2.87 -18.06 -0.89
CA LYS A 247 2.88 -17.96 -2.35
C LYS A 247 3.37 -16.62 -2.90
N LEU A 248 3.54 -15.61 -2.04
CA LEU A 248 3.72 -14.21 -2.46
C LEU A 248 4.89 -14.01 -3.43
N ASP A 249 6.06 -14.55 -3.13
CA ASP A 249 7.25 -14.40 -4.00
C ASP A 249 7.03 -15.07 -5.36
N GLY A 250 6.38 -16.24 -5.39
CA GLY A 250 6.01 -16.93 -6.64
C GLY A 250 5.01 -16.13 -7.48
N MET A 251 4.01 -15.51 -6.84
CA MET A 251 3.04 -14.65 -7.51
C MET A 251 3.69 -13.37 -8.05
N ASN A 252 4.59 -12.74 -7.28
CA ASN A 252 5.33 -11.56 -7.73
C ASN A 252 6.31 -11.90 -8.86
N LYS A 253 6.93 -13.09 -8.84
CA LYS A 253 7.75 -13.56 -9.98
C LYS A 253 6.95 -13.65 -11.27
N LYS A 254 5.69 -14.12 -11.22
CA LYS A 254 4.79 -14.14 -12.39
C LYS A 254 4.47 -12.70 -12.86
N ARG A 255 4.13 -11.77 -11.93
CA ARG A 255 3.90 -10.36 -12.28
C ARG A 255 5.12 -9.72 -12.95
N LYS A 256 6.33 -9.96 -12.44
CA LYS A 256 7.57 -9.47 -13.04
C LYS A 256 7.79 -9.99 -14.45
N LYS A 257 7.49 -11.28 -14.72
CA LYS A 257 7.57 -11.83 -16.07
C LYS A 257 6.61 -11.10 -17.02
N ILE A 258 5.37 -10.87 -16.60
CA ILE A 258 4.38 -10.13 -17.38
C ILE A 258 4.84 -8.68 -17.60
N ALA A 259 5.31 -8.01 -16.54
CA ALA A 259 5.82 -6.65 -16.62
C ALA A 259 6.99 -6.52 -17.61
N LYS A 260 7.89 -7.51 -17.64
CA LYS A 260 9.00 -7.54 -18.60
C LYS A 260 8.51 -7.65 -20.04
N ILE A 261 7.49 -8.47 -20.31
CA ILE A 261 6.88 -8.59 -21.64
C ILE A 261 6.21 -7.25 -22.02
N TYR A 262 5.44 -6.65 -21.11
CA TYR A 262 4.81 -5.35 -21.34
C TYR A 262 5.83 -4.24 -21.60
N ASP A 263 6.95 -4.25 -20.87
CA ASP A 263 8.02 -3.28 -21.05
C ASP A 263 8.64 -3.36 -22.46
N GLN A 264 8.82 -4.58 -22.98
CA GLN A 264 9.41 -4.84 -24.28
C GLN A 264 8.44 -4.62 -25.47
N GLU A 265 7.14 -4.94 -25.28
CA GLU A 265 6.19 -5.03 -26.40
C GLU A 265 5.14 -3.92 -26.43
N ILE A 266 4.96 -3.15 -25.35
CA ILE A 266 4.09 -1.97 -25.36
C ILE A 266 4.89 -0.75 -25.86
N ASN A 267 4.48 -0.22 -27.01
CA ASN A 267 5.12 0.89 -27.72
C ASN A 267 4.71 2.24 -27.14
N LEU A 268 4.93 2.45 -25.85
CA LEU A 268 4.68 3.72 -25.14
C LEU A 268 5.92 4.13 -24.38
N GLU A 269 6.34 5.38 -24.52
CA GLU A 269 7.44 5.94 -23.74
C GLU A 269 7.07 6.09 -22.26
N ALA A 270 5.84 6.54 -21.97
CA ALA A 270 5.40 6.84 -20.63
C ALA A 270 4.62 5.66 -20.02
N LYS A 271 5.31 4.81 -19.30
CA LYS A 271 4.81 3.64 -18.57
C LYS A 271 5.67 3.39 -17.33
N ILE A 272 5.17 2.59 -16.37
CA ILE A 272 5.96 2.18 -15.20
C ILE A 272 7.28 1.53 -15.66
N PRO A 273 8.44 1.94 -15.13
CA PRO A 273 9.73 1.36 -15.54
C PRO A 273 9.86 -0.10 -15.11
N PHE A 274 10.64 -0.86 -15.87
CA PHE A 274 10.96 -2.23 -15.48
C PHE A 274 12.06 -2.23 -14.41
N GLU A 275 11.71 -2.70 -13.21
CA GLU A 275 12.62 -2.81 -12.07
C GLU A 275 12.50 -4.19 -11.40
N ASN A 276 13.64 -4.84 -11.17
CA ASN A 276 13.66 -6.17 -10.55
C ASN A 276 13.11 -6.19 -9.11
N ASP A 277 13.22 -5.10 -8.39
CA ASP A 277 12.78 -4.95 -7.00
C ASP A 277 11.30 -4.55 -6.86
N CYS A 278 10.63 -4.23 -7.97
CA CYS A 278 9.20 -3.89 -8.01
C CYS A 278 8.32 -5.14 -7.82
N SER A 279 7.23 -5.01 -7.08
CA SER A 279 6.22 -6.06 -6.91
C SER A 279 5.10 -6.05 -7.97
N TYR A 280 5.03 -5.01 -8.78
CA TYR A 280 4.05 -4.80 -9.85
C TYR A 280 2.60 -5.08 -9.40
N HIS A 281 2.16 -4.33 -8.38
CA HIS A 281 0.74 -4.31 -8.03
C HIS A 281 -0.10 -3.65 -9.12
N LEU A 282 0.42 -2.56 -9.69
CA LEU A 282 -0.13 -1.90 -10.88
C LEU A 282 0.89 -1.97 -12.02
N TYR A 283 0.40 -2.10 -13.24
CA TYR A 283 1.14 -1.71 -14.43
C TYR A 283 0.41 -0.52 -15.04
N TRP A 284 0.95 0.66 -14.84
CA TRP A 284 0.36 1.90 -15.32
C TRP A 284 1.04 2.40 -16.59
N ILE A 285 0.26 3.05 -17.42
CA ILE A 285 0.67 3.71 -18.66
C ILE A 285 0.04 5.10 -18.70
N LEU A 286 0.63 6.02 -19.45
CA LEU A 286 0.04 7.33 -19.73
C LEU A 286 -0.46 7.37 -21.16
N VAL A 287 -1.75 7.64 -21.34
CA VAL A 287 -2.41 7.70 -22.65
C VAL A 287 -2.82 9.13 -22.99
N LYS A 288 -2.91 9.47 -24.29
CA LYS A 288 -3.28 10.84 -24.73
C LYS A 288 -4.74 11.15 -24.39
N ASN A 289 -5.66 10.24 -24.70
CA ASN A 289 -7.11 10.40 -24.45
C ASN A 289 -7.64 9.26 -23.60
N ARG A 290 -7.59 9.44 -22.27
CA ARG A 290 -7.99 8.42 -21.30
C ARG A 290 -9.42 7.92 -21.47
N SER A 291 -10.38 8.82 -21.70
CA SER A 291 -11.78 8.46 -21.83
C SER A 291 -12.04 7.60 -23.07
N ARG A 292 -11.41 7.93 -24.20
CA ARG A 292 -11.48 7.15 -25.44
C ARG A 292 -10.81 5.79 -25.27
N PHE A 293 -9.62 5.76 -24.66
CA PHE A 293 -8.88 4.55 -24.39
C PHE A 293 -9.68 3.56 -23.52
N ILE A 294 -10.21 4.02 -22.38
CA ILE A 294 -11.02 3.18 -21.49
C ILE A 294 -12.22 2.58 -22.22
N LYS A 295 -12.94 3.38 -23.02
CA LYS A 295 -14.10 2.88 -23.80
C LYS A 295 -13.69 1.80 -24.80
N LYS A 296 -12.55 1.94 -25.49
CA LYS A 296 -12.05 0.94 -26.45
C LYS A 296 -11.62 -0.34 -25.73
N MET A 297 -10.85 -0.26 -24.64
CA MET A 297 -10.46 -1.42 -23.84
C MET A 297 -11.67 -2.21 -23.31
N MET A 298 -12.72 -1.51 -22.86
CA MET A 298 -13.96 -2.15 -22.41
C MET A 298 -14.68 -2.90 -23.55
N ARG A 299 -14.71 -2.38 -24.78
CA ARG A 299 -15.27 -3.08 -25.95
C ARG A 299 -14.52 -4.38 -26.24
N GLU A 300 -13.19 -4.37 -26.03
CA GLU A 300 -12.33 -5.55 -26.09
C GLU A 300 -12.48 -6.50 -24.89
N LYS A 301 -13.39 -6.20 -23.94
CA LYS A 301 -13.59 -6.96 -22.70
C LYS A 301 -12.33 -7.02 -21.83
N ILE A 302 -11.56 -5.93 -21.79
CA ILE A 302 -10.39 -5.73 -20.94
C ILE A 302 -10.73 -4.66 -19.90
N GLU A 303 -10.73 -5.02 -18.63
CA GLU A 303 -10.86 -4.09 -17.53
C GLU A 303 -9.60 -3.24 -17.38
N VAL A 304 -9.77 -1.94 -17.18
CA VAL A 304 -8.68 -0.99 -16.85
C VAL A 304 -9.11 -0.09 -15.71
N GLY A 305 -8.16 0.53 -15.02
CA GLY A 305 -8.46 1.40 -13.88
C GLY A 305 -7.72 2.73 -13.92
N VAL A 306 -8.17 3.68 -13.10
CA VAL A 306 -7.52 4.98 -12.93
C VAL A 306 -6.94 5.05 -11.51
N HIS A 307 -5.62 4.97 -11.40
CA HIS A 307 -4.89 5.03 -10.14
C HIS A 307 -3.80 6.12 -10.23
N TYR A 308 -4.04 7.36 -9.77
CA TYR A 308 -5.28 7.88 -9.20
C TYR A 308 -5.57 9.30 -9.72
N LYS A 309 -6.74 9.85 -9.42
CA LYS A 309 -6.96 11.29 -9.47
C LYS A 309 -6.14 11.92 -8.34
N PRO A 310 -5.32 12.95 -8.59
CA PRO A 310 -4.55 13.63 -7.54
C PRO A 310 -5.44 14.13 -6.40
N VAL A 311 -5.04 13.88 -5.15
CA VAL A 311 -5.89 14.16 -3.98
C VAL A 311 -6.15 15.65 -3.80
N HIS A 312 -5.17 16.52 -4.08
CA HIS A 312 -5.36 17.99 -3.99
C HIS A 312 -6.41 18.54 -4.96
N GLN A 313 -6.83 17.76 -5.97
CA GLN A 313 -7.91 18.11 -6.90
C GLN A 313 -9.27 17.54 -6.48
N MET A 314 -9.35 16.76 -5.39
CA MET A 314 -10.61 16.23 -4.85
C MET A 314 -11.31 17.29 -4.00
N SER A 315 -12.65 17.36 -4.04
CA SER A 315 -13.45 18.43 -3.42
C SER A 315 -13.08 18.74 -1.98
N LEU A 316 -12.85 17.72 -1.14
CA LEU A 316 -12.50 17.89 0.28
C LEU A 316 -11.11 18.54 0.48
N TYR A 317 -10.19 18.33 -0.47
CA TYR A 317 -8.79 18.74 -0.37
C TYR A 317 -8.41 19.85 -1.36
N LYS A 318 -9.37 20.28 -2.19
CA LYS A 318 -9.12 21.25 -3.24
C LYS A 318 -8.62 22.58 -2.66
N ASN A 319 -7.41 22.95 -3.04
CA ASN A 319 -6.82 24.23 -2.72
C ASN A 319 -6.16 24.80 -3.99
N ASN A 320 -6.70 25.88 -4.50
CA ASN A 320 -6.25 26.50 -5.76
C ASN A 320 -4.81 27.07 -5.70
N GLN A 321 -4.24 27.20 -4.49
CA GLN A 321 -2.85 27.61 -4.30
C GLN A 321 -1.85 26.46 -4.50
N VAL A 322 -2.32 25.20 -4.40
CA VAL A 322 -1.45 24.03 -4.63
C VAL A 322 -1.37 23.77 -6.12
N LYS A 323 -0.16 23.86 -6.67
CA LYS A 323 0.17 23.55 -8.06
C LYS A 323 1.19 22.42 -8.09
N LEU A 324 0.84 21.31 -8.74
CA LEU A 324 1.66 20.11 -8.88
C LEU A 324 1.59 19.62 -10.34
N PRO A 325 2.24 20.36 -11.28
CA PRO A 325 2.03 20.16 -12.71
C PRO A 325 2.40 18.76 -13.20
N VAL A 326 3.47 18.15 -12.66
CA VAL A 326 3.84 16.77 -13.02
C VAL A 326 2.78 15.80 -12.54
N THR A 327 2.38 15.88 -11.26
CA THR A 327 1.34 15.04 -10.66
C THR A 327 -0.02 15.21 -11.37
N GLU A 328 -0.37 16.45 -11.75
CA GLU A 328 -1.62 16.76 -12.45
C GLU A 328 -1.62 16.14 -13.86
N THR A 329 -0.54 16.29 -14.61
CA THR A 329 -0.38 15.67 -15.94
C THR A 329 -0.48 14.15 -15.89
N ILE A 330 0.20 13.51 -14.91
CA ILE A 330 0.09 12.07 -14.70
C ILE A 330 -1.36 11.70 -14.36
N GLY A 331 -1.98 12.40 -13.40
CA GLY A 331 -3.34 12.13 -12.95
C GLY A 331 -4.41 12.24 -14.04
N GLU A 332 -4.21 13.08 -15.04
CA GLU A 332 -5.10 13.20 -16.22
C GLU A 332 -4.95 12.04 -17.20
N ARG A 333 -3.74 11.49 -17.34
CA ARG A 333 -3.39 10.55 -18.40
C ARG A 333 -3.26 9.10 -17.93
N ILE A 334 -3.09 8.86 -16.64
CA ILE A 334 -2.78 7.53 -16.08
C ILE A 334 -3.93 6.54 -16.26
N VAL A 335 -3.59 5.34 -16.72
CA VAL A 335 -4.45 4.15 -16.77
C VAL A 335 -3.64 2.95 -16.31
N SER A 336 -4.23 2.11 -15.46
CA SER A 336 -3.64 0.82 -15.08
C SER A 336 -4.27 -0.29 -15.93
N ILE A 337 -3.43 -1.14 -16.50
CA ILE A 337 -3.81 -2.30 -17.27
C ILE A 337 -3.63 -3.60 -16.45
N PRO A 338 -4.29 -4.73 -16.82
CA PRO A 338 -4.23 -5.95 -16.03
C PRO A 338 -2.82 -6.47 -15.83
N ILE A 339 -2.48 -6.79 -14.58
CA ILE A 339 -1.25 -7.48 -14.22
C ILE A 339 -1.48 -8.35 -12.98
N HIS A 340 -1.76 -9.65 -13.19
CA HIS A 340 -2.01 -10.60 -12.10
C HIS A 340 -1.60 -12.03 -12.47
N PRO A 341 -1.35 -12.93 -11.49
CA PRO A 341 -0.80 -14.27 -11.74
C PRO A 341 -1.68 -15.21 -12.58
N ASN A 342 -2.96 -14.88 -12.75
CA ASN A 342 -3.94 -15.69 -13.50
C ASN A 342 -4.03 -15.33 -15.00
N LEU A 343 -3.28 -14.32 -15.47
CA LEU A 343 -3.25 -13.98 -16.90
C LEU A 343 -2.59 -15.11 -17.71
N THR A 344 -3.28 -15.53 -18.78
CA THR A 344 -2.73 -16.45 -19.79
C THR A 344 -1.91 -15.70 -20.83
N ASN A 345 -1.06 -16.40 -21.60
CA ASN A 345 -0.29 -15.76 -22.68
C ASN A 345 -1.21 -15.07 -23.69
N SER A 346 -2.34 -15.70 -24.06
CA SER A 346 -3.33 -15.09 -24.96
C SER A 346 -3.96 -13.82 -24.37
N ASN A 347 -4.18 -13.76 -23.04
CA ASN A 347 -4.63 -12.50 -22.39
C ASN A 347 -3.56 -11.41 -22.52
N ILE A 348 -2.30 -11.75 -22.28
CA ILE A 348 -1.16 -10.80 -22.35
C ILE A 348 -1.02 -10.25 -23.78
N GLU A 349 -1.02 -11.11 -24.80
CA GLU A 349 -0.95 -10.72 -26.21
C GLU A 349 -2.12 -9.81 -26.60
N LYS A 350 -3.35 -10.15 -26.18
CA LYS A 350 -4.53 -9.33 -26.44
C LYS A 350 -4.42 -7.96 -25.78
N ILE A 351 -3.93 -7.87 -24.53
CA ILE A 351 -3.75 -6.60 -23.83
C ILE A 351 -2.72 -5.74 -24.58
N ILE A 352 -1.56 -6.30 -24.96
CA ILE A 352 -0.50 -5.59 -25.69
C ILE A 352 -1.02 -5.03 -27.00
N LYS A 353 -1.67 -5.86 -27.81
CA LYS A 353 -2.27 -5.46 -29.08
C LYS A 353 -3.24 -4.28 -28.88
N SER A 354 -4.17 -4.42 -27.93
CA SER A 354 -5.17 -3.37 -27.66
C SER A 354 -4.55 -2.07 -27.13
N VAL A 355 -3.51 -2.16 -26.29
CA VAL A 355 -2.80 -0.97 -25.79
C VAL A 355 -2.10 -0.25 -26.94
N ASN A 356 -1.35 -0.98 -27.77
CA ASN A 356 -0.60 -0.37 -28.90
C ASN A 356 -1.54 0.24 -29.96
N GLU A 357 -2.75 -0.32 -30.13
CA GLU A 357 -3.73 0.21 -31.07
C GLU A 357 -4.49 1.44 -30.54
N PHE A 358 -4.70 1.53 -29.20
CA PHE A 358 -5.67 2.50 -28.65
C PHE A 358 -5.07 3.63 -27.82
N ALA A 359 -3.80 3.55 -27.42
CA ALA A 359 -3.19 4.50 -26.49
C ALA A 359 -2.79 5.85 -27.09
N GLU A 360 -2.79 5.95 -28.42
CA GLU A 360 -2.50 7.19 -29.16
C GLU A 360 -3.64 8.23 -29.16
#